data_6bdf856c34d3dc6c27ede41c9de6a86d
#
_entry.id   6bdf856c34d3dc6c27ede41c9de6a86d
#
_cell.length_a   1.000
_cell.length_b   1.000
_cell.length_c   1.000
_cell.angle_alpha   90.00
_cell.angle_beta   90.00
_cell.angle_gamma   90.00
#
_symmetry.space_group_name_H-M   'P 1'
#
loop_
_entity.id
_entity.type
_entity.pdbx_description
1 polymer ?
#
loop_
_entity_poly.entity_id
_entity_poly.type
_entity_poly.pdbx_seq_one_letter_code
_entity_poly.pdbx_strand_id
1 'polypeptide(L)'
;MFNVGDKVVHPQHGAAIIVKKVRQKVAGSRQEYFVLEIATEQLTVFAPVDTIEETIRPVISKNQARKVLAVFKDPPQEAGSNWSRWYKVLNEKMTSGDIYQVAEVVRDLTYAQQIKGISPALKRMLSRARLTLTSELQFALNVDEKEATKRLDRALPSVEEPVGGTS
;
A
#
# COMPACT_ATOMS: atom_id res chain seq x y z
N MET A 1 8.41 -2.97 20.30
CA MET A 1 9.51 -3.81 19.78
C MET A 1 8.97 -4.94 18.92
N PHE A 2 9.64 -5.21 17.81
CA PHE A 2 9.19 -6.25 16.87
C PHE A 2 9.79 -7.61 17.18
N ASN A 3 9.03 -8.65 16.89
CA ASN A 3 9.41 -10.03 17.15
C ASN A 3 9.17 -10.89 15.92
N VAL A 4 9.86 -12.05 15.87
CA VAL A 4 9.60 -13.06 14.84
C VAL A 4 8.13 -13.45 14.89
N GLY A 5 7.51 -13.51 13.72
CA GLY A 5 6.08 -13.80 13.58
C GLY A 5 5.21 -12.57 13.43
N ASP A 6 5.75 -11.38 13.71
CA ASP A 6 4.97 -10.15 13.60
C ASP A 6 4.68 -9.81 12.14
N LYS A 7 3.48 -9.29 11.92
CA LYS A 7 3.06 -8.73 10.64
C LYS A 7 3.35 -7.25 10.65
N VAL A 8 4.06 -6.77 9.65
CA VAL A 8 4.58 -5.41 9.61
C VAL A 8 4.42 -4.84 8.21
N VAL A 9 4.73 -3.55 8.06
CA VAL A 9 4.70 -2.88 6.76
C VAL A 9 6.05 -2.24 6.50
N HIS A 10 6.62 -2.58 5.34
CA HIS A 10 7.82 -1.93 4.84
C HIS A 10 7.41 -0.79 3.92
N PRO A 11 8.00 0.40 4.06
CA PRO A 11 7.54 1.57 3.30
C PRO A 11 7.65 1.41 1.78
N GLN A 12 8.61 0.63 1.30
CA GLN A 12 8.80 0.42 -0.14
C GLN A 12 8.13 -0.85 -0.65
N HIS A 13 7.97 -1.86 0.20
CA HIS A 13 7.53 -3.18 -0.24
C HIS A 13 6.15 -3.59 0.28
N GLY A 14 5.58 -2.82 1.20
CA GLY A 14 4.26 -3.11 1.76
C GLY A 14 4.28 -4.16 2.85
N ALA A 15 3.19 -4.88 2.98
CA ALA A 15 2.99 -5.84 4.07
C ALA A 15 4.00 -6.99 4.02
N ALA A 16 4.47 -7.40 5.19
CA ALA A 16 5.48 -8.44 5.32
C ALA A 16 5.33 -9.17 6.65
N ILE A 17 5.98 -10.31 6.75
CA ILE A 17 6.06 -11.08 8.00
C ILE A 17 7.53 -11.20 8.40
N ILE A 18 7.82 -10.97 9.66
CA ILE A 18 9.14 -11.24 10.20
C ILE A 18 9.24 -12.74 10.41
N VAL A 19 10.04 -13.42 9.58
CA VAL A 19 10.11 -14.88 9.62
C VAL A 19 11.23 -15.42 10.49
N LYS A 20 12.30 -14.65 10.64
CA LYS A 20 13.41 -15.05 11.53
C LYS A 20 14.35 -13.90 11.80
N LYS A 21 15.26 -14.12 12.73
CA LYS A 21 16.33 -13.20 13.09
C LYS A 21 17.64 -13.89 12.80
N VAL A 22 18.52 -13.21 12.10
CA VAL A 22 19.82 -13.78 11.74
C VAL A 22 20.94 -12.83 12.15
N ARG A 23 22.12 -13.40 12.35
CA ARG A 23 23.31 -12.63 12.64
C ARG A 23 24.27 -12.80 11.47
N GLN A 24 24.64 -11.70 10.84
CA GLN A 24 25.53 -11.71 9.69
C GLN A 24 26.68 -10.75 9.90
N LYS A 25 27.82 -11.09 9.30
CA LYS A 25 29.00 -10.26 9.31
C LYS A 25 28.95 -9.36 8.07
N VAL A 26 28.87 -8.05 8.31
CA VAL A 26 28.85 -7.06 7.24
C VAL A 26 29.97 -6.06 7.52
N ALA A 27 30.85 -5.85 6.53
CA ALA A 27 31.97 -4.89 6.63
C ALA A 27 32.83 -5.11 7.88
N GLY A 28 33.06 -6.40 8.24
CA GLY A 28 33.91 -6.73 9.36
C GLY A 28 33.26 -6.77 10.72
N SER A 29 32.02 -6.34 10.86
CA SER A 29 31.30 -6.39 12.13
C SER A 29 30.06 -7.25 12.03
N ARG A 30 29.73 -7.91 13.13
CA ARG A 30 28.52 -8.74 13.21
C ARG A 30 27.34 -7.87 13.54
N GLN A 31 26.27 -8.06 12.76
CA GLN A 31 25.02 -7.33 12.94
C GLN A 31 23.85 -8.29 12.91
N GLU A 32 22.83 -8.00 13.71
CA GLU A 32 21.60 -8.77 13.67
C GLU A 32 20.60 -8.14 12.70
N TYR A 33 19.93 -9.00 11.96
CA TYR A 33 18.90 -8.60 10.99
C TYR A 33 17.62 -9.38 11.24
N PHE A 34 16.50 -8.73 11.08
CA PHE A 34 15.25 -9.42 10.87
C PHE A 34 15.11 -9.76 9.40
N VAL A 35 14.63 -10.94 9.13
CA VAL A 35 14.34 -11.39 7.76
C VAL A 35 12.85 -11.21 7.53
N LEU A 36 12.51 -10.35 6.56
CA LEU A 36 11.14 -10.04 6.22
C LEU A 36 10.78 -10.74 4.93
N GLU A 37 9.65 -11.42 4.96
CA GLU A 37 9.09 -12.04 3.76
C GLU A 37 7.95 -11.17 3.28
N ILE A 38 8.12 -10.59 2.07
CA ILE A 38 7.16 -9.63 1.52
C ILE A 38 5.93 -10.38 1.00
N ALA A 39 4.75 -9.89 1.35
CA ALA A 39 3.50 -10.56 1.03
C ALA A 39 3.15 -10.53 -0.46
N THR A 40 3.49 -9.45 -1.15
CA THR A 40 3.09 -9.25 -2.55
C THR A 40 4.12 -9.69 -3.57
N GLU A 41 5.32 -10.01 -3.13
CA GLU A 41 6.43 -10.35 -4.02
C GLU A 41 7.18 -11.55 -3.45
N GLN A 42 7.84 -12.31 -4.31
CA GLN A 42 8.77 -13.33 -3.84
C GLN A 42 10.09 -12.67 -3.49
N LEU A 43 10.06 -11.89 -2.45
CA LEU A 43 11.20 -11.07 -2.05
C LEU A 43 11.43 -11.22 -0.56
N THR A 44 12.70 -11.41 -0.21
CA THR A 44 13.15 -11.43 1.18
C THR A 44 13.99 -10.18 1.42
N VAL A 45 13.65 -9.44 2.46
CA VAL A 45 14.36 -8.22 2.84
C VAL A 45 15.01 -8.41 4.20
N PHE A 46 16.26 -7.99 4.31
CA PHE A 46 17.00 -8.03 5.57
C PHE A 46 16.98 -6.62 6.16
N ALA A 47 16.45 -6.49 7.36
CA ALA A 47 16.33 -5.19 8.03
C ALA A 47 17.13 -5.21 9.33
N PRO A 48 18.09 -4.29 9.53
CA PRO A 48 18.88 -4.27 10.77
C PRO A 48 17.99 -4.16 12.00
N VAL A 49 18.25 -4.98 13.00
CA VAL A 49 17.46 -4.96 14.24
C VAL A 49 17.55 -3.60 14.94
N ASP A 50 18.71 -2.98 14.90
CA ASP A 50 18.96 -1.72 15.61
C ASP A 50 18.09 -0.56 15.10
N THR A 51 17.78 -0.57 13.79
CA THR A 51 17.02 0.52 13.17
C THR A 51 15.65 0.08 12.68
N ILE A 52 15.21 -1.10 13.06
CA ILE A 52 13.98 -1.68 12.52
C ILE A 52 12.75 -0.79 12.76
N GLU A 53 12.69 -0.14 13.91
CA GLU A 53 11.54 0.69 14.25
C GLU A 53 11.48 1.99 13.46
N GLU A 54 12.60 2.40 12.87
CA GLU A 54 12.66 3.53 11.96
C GLU A 54 12.30 3.13 10.53
N THR A 55 12.40 1.85 10.22
CA THR A 55 12.24 1.33 8.86
C THR A 55 10.84 0.80 8.61
N ILE A 56 10.29 0.04 9.56
CA ILE A 56 8.99 -0.59 9.39
C ILE A 56 8.00 -0.11 10.44
N ARG A 57 6.74 -0.35 10.18
CA ARG A 57 5.67 -0.05 11.13
C ARG A 57 4.75 -1.25 11.31
N PRO A 58 3.94 -1.27 12.37
CA PRO A 58 2.93 -2.32 12.53
C PRO A 58 1.85 -2.22 11.44
N VAL A 59 1.20 -3.34 11.18
CA VAL A 59 0.00 -3.36 10.35
C VAL A 59 -1.11 -2.59 11.09
N ILE A 60 -1.94 -1.88 10.34
CA ILE A 60 -3.06 -1.14 10.92
C ILE A 60 -4.07 -2.07 11.58
N SER A 61 -4.85 -1.52 12.49
CA SER A 61 -5.94 -2.26 13.15
C SER A 61 -7.14 -2.42 12.23
N LYS A 62 -8.08 -3.28 12.61
CA LYS A 62 -9.36 -3.41 11.89
C LYS A 62 -10.11 -2.10 11.79
N ASN A 63 -10.10 -1.34 12.88
CA ASN A 63 -10.78 -0.05 12.91
C ASN A 63 -10.14 0.94 11.95
N GLN A 64 -8.81 0.97 11.92
CA GLN A 64 -8.08 1.80 10.97
C GLN A 64 -8.31 1.34 9.53
N ALA A 65 -8.43 0.02 9.30
CA ALA A 65 -8.74 -0.49 7.96
C ALA A 65 -10.08 0.04 7.45
N ARG A 66 -11.08 0.14 8.32
CA ARG A 66 -12.37 0.72 7.95
C ARG A 66 -12.23 2.20 7.60
N LYS A 67 -11.41 2.93 8.33
CA LYS A 67 -11.15 4.34 8.06
C LYS A 67 -10.40 4.51 6.74
N VAL A 68 -9.49 3.62 6.43
CA VAL A 68 -8.77 3.63 5.15
C VAL A 68 -9.75 3.47 3.99
N LEU A 69 -10.64 2.48 4.09
CA LEU A 69 -11.65 2.27 3.04
C LEU A 69 -12.63 3.44 2.94
N ALA A 70 -12.85 4.16 4.03
CA ALA A 70 -13.70 5.34 4.02
C ALA A 70 -13.09 6.51 3.25
N VAL A 71 -11.79 6.51 3.01
CA VAL A 71 -11.11 7.53 2.17
C VAL A 71 -11.74 7.58 0.78
N PHE A 72 -12.23 6.46 0.28
CA PHE A 72 -12.84 6.39 -1.05
C PHE A 72 -14.15 7.16 -1.16
N LYS A 73 -14.76 7.53 -0.04
CA LYS A 73 -15.96 8.35 -0.03
C LYS A 73 -15.67 9.84 -0.20
N ASP A 74 -14.42 10.23 0.05
CA ASP A 74 -14.01 11.61 -0.15
C ASP A 74 -13.86 11.89 -1.64
N PRO A 75 -14.12 13.14 -2.09
CA PRO A 75 -13.97 13.47 -3.50
C PRO A 75 -12.56 13.21 -4.01
N PRO A 76 -12.42 12.57 -5.18
CA PRO A 76 -11.09 12.35 -5.75
C PRO A 76 -10.46 13.67 -6.20
N GLN A 77 -9.15 13.73 -6.14
CA GLN A 77 -8.39 14.86 -6.65
C GLN A 77 -7.92 14.58 -8.07
N GLU A 78 -7.96 15.61 -8.89
CA GLU A 78 -7.57 15.51 -10.28
C GLU A 78 -6.24 16.21 -10.51
N ALA A 79 -5.60 15.87 -11.62
CA ALA A 79 -4.28 16.40 -11.96
C ALA A 79 -4.25 17.91 -12.17
N GLY A 80 -5.36 18.48 -12.62
CA GLY A 80 -5.37 19.86 -13.06
C GLY A 80 -4.54 20.02 -14.32
N SER A 81 -3.84 21.15 -14.44
CA SER A 81 -3.03 21.46 -15.62
C SER A 81 -1.58 21.04 -15.50
N ASN A 82 -1.12 20.69 -14.30
CA ASN A 82 0.30 20.36 -14.09
C ASN A 82 0.47 18.87 -13.79
N TRP A 83 0.66 18.08 -14.84
CA TRP A 83 0.81 16.64 -14.75
C TRP A 83 2.08 16.21 -14.03
N SER A 84 3.18 16.92 -14.24
CA SER A 84 4.46 16.58 -13.60
C SER A 84 4.36 16.72 -12.09
N ARG A 85 3.72 17.79 -11.63
CA ARG A 85 3.52 18.02 -10.22
C ARG A 85 2.58 16.96 -9.61
N TRP A 86 1.52 16.61 -10.31
CA TRP A 86 0.59 15.59 -9.85
C TRP A 86 1.27 14.25 -9.70
N TYR A 87 2.05 13.84 -10.71
CA TYR A 87 2.82 12.61 -10.64
C TYR A 87 3.76 12.61 -9.43
N LYS A 88 4.44 13.72 -9.20
CA LYS A 88 5.34 13.85 -8.06
C LYS A 88 4.60 13.68 -6.72
N VAL A 89 3.45 14.33 -6.59
CA VAL A 89 2.63 14.23 -5.38
C VAL A 89 2.16 12.80 -5.15
N LEU A 90 1.68 12.12 -6.20
CA LEU A 90 1.26 10.74 -6.11
C LEU A 90 2.41 9.83 -5.68
N ASN A 91 3.59 10.06 -6.26
CA ASN A 91 4.76 9.25 -5.93
C ASN A 91 5.19 9.46 -4.48
N GLU A 92 5.12 10.68 -3.99
CA GLU A 92 5.40 10.98 -2.58
C GLU A 92 4.43 10.24 -1.65
N LYS A 93 3.16 10.17 -2.02
CA LYS A 93 2.16 9.41 -1.27
C LYS A 93 2.49 7.92 -1.25
N MET A 94 2.95 7.39 -2.39
CA MET A 94 3.31 5.97 -2.48
C MET A 94 4.49 5.60 -1.59
N THR A 95 5.42 6.52 -1.40
CA THR A 95 6.64 6.26 -0.62
C THR A 95 6.54 6.74 0.83
N SER A 96 5.41 7.30 1.23
CA SER A 96 5.23 7.87 2.57
C SER A 96 5.19 6.84 3.69
N GLY A 97 4.84 5.59 3.38
CA GLY A 97 4.61 4.58 4.40
C GLY A 97 3.23 4.68 5.07
N ASP A 98 2.44 5.67 4.69
CA ASP A 98 1.12 5.91 5.26
C ASP A 98 0.06 5.31 4.33
N ILE A 99 -0.64 4.29 4.83
CA ILE A 99 -1.61 3.56 4.01
C ILE A 99 -2.81 4.43 3.61
N TYR A 100 -3.13 5.45 4.40
CA TYR A 100 -4.18 6.40 4.01
C TYR A 100 -3.80 7.15 2.74
N GLN A 101 -2.55 7.53 2.61
CA GLN A 101 -2.07 8.21 1.41
C GLN A 101 -2.05 7.27 0.20
N VAL A 102 -1.71 6.01 0.41
CA VAL A 102 -1.78 4.99 -0.65
C VAL A 102 -3.24 4.82 -1.10
N ALA A 103 -4.18 4.83 -0.17
CA ALA A 103 -5.60 4.75 -0.50
C ALA A 103 -6.05 5.96 -1.33
N GLU A 104 -5.53 7.15 -1.04
CA GLU A 104 -5.81 8.33 -1.85
C GLU A 104 -5.31 8.17 -3.28
N VAL A 105 -4.14 7.57 -3.47
CA VAL A 105 -3.63 7.27 -4.81
C VAL A 105 -4.57 6.33 -5.55
N VAL A 106 -5.03 5.27 -4.89
CA VAL A 106 -5.99 4.33 -5.48
C VAL A 106 -7.26 5.06 -5.90
N ARG A 107 -7.81 5.88 -5.01
CA ARG A 107 -9.02 6.66 -5.28
C ARG A 107 -8.85 7.55 -6.50
N ASP A 108 -7.79 8.35 -6.49
CA ASP A 108 -7.61 9.40 -7.50
C ASP A 108 -7.28 8.81 -8.87
N LEU A 109 -6.44 7.77 -8.92
CA LEU A 109 -6.09 7.14 -10.19
C LEU A 109 -7.22 6.28 -10.75
N THR A 110 -8.00 5.64 -9.88
CA THR A 110 -9.16 4.88 -10.32
C THR A 110 -10.18 5.83 -10.97
N TYR A 111 -10.42 6.95 -10.34
CA TYR A 111 -11.32 7.96 -10.89
C TYR A 111 -10.82 8.49 -12.23
N ALA A 112 -9.55 8.89 -12.30
CA ALA A 112 -8.98 9.41 -13.54
C ALA A 112 -9.04 8.38 -14.67
N GLN A 113 -8.79 7.12 -14.35
CA GLN A 113 -8.85 6.05 -15.34
C GLN A 113 -10.26 5.88 -15.91
N GLN A 114 -11.28 6.01 -15.07
CA GLN A 114 -12.66 5.83 -15.50
C GLN A 114 -13.17 6.98 -16.35
N ILE A 115 -12.74 8.21 -16.07
CA ILE A 115 -13.28 9.37 -16.78
C ILE A 115 -12.49 9.76 -18.03
N LYS A 116 -11.20 9.50 -18.09
CA LYS A 116 -10.40 9.94 -19.23
C LYS A 116 -9.23 9.02 -19.58
N GLY A 117 -8.99 7.99 -18.80
CA GLY A 117 -7.84 7.13 -18.96
C GLY A 117 -6.58 7.73 -18.34
N ILE A 118 -5.58 6.89 -18.16
CA ILE A 118 -4.31 7.29 -17.56
C ILE A 118 -3.15 6.67 -18.35
N SER A 119 -1.96 7.27 -18.21
CA SER A 119 -0.77 6.79 -18.91
C SER A 119 -0.33 5.40 -18.41
N PRO A 120 0.48 4.68 -19.18
CA PRO A 120 1.02 3.40 -18.71
C PRO A 120 1.77 3.50 -17.39
N ALA A 121 2.49 4.60 -17.16
CA ALA A 121 3.20 4.81 -15.90
C ALA A 121 2.23 4.91 -14.72
N LEU A 122 1.12 5.63 -14.91
CA LEU A 122 0.10 5.76 -13.88
C LEU A 122 -0.68 4.47 -13.69
N LYS A 123 -0.87 3.69 -14.73
CA LYS A 123 -1.49 2.36 -14.59
C LYS A 123 -0.64 1.45 -13.72
N ARG A 124 0.68 1.47 -13.90
CA ARG A 124 1.59 0.70 -13.07
C ARG A 124 1.56 1.17 -11.63
N MET A 125 1.51 2.48 -11.43
CA MET A 125 1.40 3.05 -10.08
C MET A 125 0.10 2.62 -9.41
N LEU A 126 -1.01 2.65 -10.12
CA LEU A 126 -2.31 2.21 -9.60
C LEU A 126 -2.28 0.74 -9.20
N SER A 127 -1.74 -0.12 -10.07
CA SER A 127 -1.62 -1.55 -9.75
C SER A 127 -0.79 -1.78 -8.50
N ARG A 128 0.30 -1.04 -8.37
CA ARG A 128 1.17 -1.15 -7.22
C ARG A 128 0.49 -0.64 -5.94
N ALA A 129 -0.24 0.47 -6.05
CA ALA A 129 -0.98 1.01 -4.92
C ALA A 129 -2.06 0.03 -4.46
N ARG A 130 -2.78 -0.59 -5.40
CA ARG A 130 -3.79 -1.60 -5.06
C ARG A 130 -3.18 -2.81 -4.36
N LEU A 131 -2.05 -3.30 -4.85
CA LEU A 131 -1.35 -4.42 -4.21
C LEU A 131 -0.89 -4.08 -2.80
N THR A 132 -0.30 -2.91 -2.63
CA THR A 132 0.15 -2.44 -1.32
C THR A 132 -1.03 -2.36 -0.34
N LEU A 133 -2.12 -1.77 -0.79
CA LEU A 133 -3.31 -1.59 0.04
C LEU A 133 -3.96 -2.94 0.39
N THR A 134 -4.18 -3.80 -0.60
CA THR A 134 -4.83 -5.09 -0.35
C THR A 134 -3.97 -6.01 0.52
N SER A 135 -2.65 -5.95 0.39
CA SER A 135 -1.77 -6.78 1.22
C SER A 135 -1.88 -6.41 2.70
N GLU A 136 -1.96 -5.12 2.98
CA GLU A 136 -2.13 -4.69 4.38
C GLU A 136 -3.54 -5.00 4.88
N LEU A 137 -4.55 -4.83 4.03
CA LEU A 137 -5.92 -5.17 4.40
C LEU A 137 -6.09 -6.65 4.71
N GLN A 138 -5.40 -7.53 4.00
CA GLN A 138 -5.40 -8.96 4.32
C GLN A 138 -4.99 -9.20 5.77
N PHE A 139 -3.91 -8.58 6.20
CA PHE A 139 -3.42 -8.73 7.55
C PHE A 139 -4.33 -8.04 8.57
N ALA A 140 -4.74 -6.83 8.28
CA ALA A 140 -5.55 -6.03 9.20
C ALA A 140 -6.92 -6.66 9.45
N LEU A 141 -7.54 -7.19 8.40
CA LEU A 141 -8.88 -7.76 8.46
C LEU A 141 -8.88 -9.27 8.66
N ASN A 142 -7.71 -9.89 8.59
CA ASN A 142 -7.53 -11.33 8.69
C ASN A 142 -8.37 -12.07 7.63
N VAL A 143 -8.20 -11.65 6.39
CA VAL A 143 -8.88 -12.23 5.23
C VAL A 143 -7.85 -12.59 4.17
N ASP A 144 -8.25 -13.37 3.16
CA ASP A 144 -7.37 -13.71 2.05
C ASP A 144 -7.34 -12.59 1.00
N GLU A 145 -6.48 -12.74 0.01
CA GLU A 145 -6.31 -11.76 -1.05
C GLU A 145 -7.60 -11.49 -1.80
N LYS A 146 -8.35 -12.54 -2.11
CA LYS A 146 -9.59 -12.44 -2.85
C LYS A 146 -10.62 -11.61 -2.09
N GLU A 147 -10.77 -11.85 -0.81
CA GLU A 147 -11.71 -11.09 0.02
C GLU A 147 -11.26 -9.65 0.21
N ALA A 148 -9.96 -9.42 0.41
CA ALA A 148 -9.42 -8.07 0.53
C ALA A 148 -9.67 -7.26 -0.74
N THR A 149 -9.41 -7.84 -1.90
CA THR A 149 -9.66 -7.21 -3.21
C THR A 149 -11.14 -6.88 -3.38
N LYS A 150 -11.99 -7.82 -3.01
CA LYS A 150 -13.44 -7.64 -3.10
C LYS A 150 -13.92 -6.47 -2.24
N ARG A 151 -13.40 -6.36 -1.02
CA ARG A 151 -13.76 -5.24 -0.14
C ARG A 151 -13.26 -3.91 -0.66
N LEU A 152 -12.08 -3.90 -1.24
CA LEU A 152 -11.53 -2.71 -1.88
C LEU A 152 -12.43 -2.26 -3.04
N ASP A 153 -12.74 -3.18 -3.94
CA ASP A 153 -13.56 -2.85 -5.11
C ASP A 153 -14.96 -2.40 -4.73
N ARG A 154 -15.52 -3.00 -3.70
CA ARG A 154 -16.85 -2.63 -3.21
C ARG A 154 -16.85 -1.24 -2.59
N ALA A 155 -15.75 -0.83 -1.99
CA ALA A 155 -15.63 0.47 -1.34
C ALA A 155 -15.37 1.60 -2.35
N LEU A 156 -14.81 1.29 -3.52
CA LEU A 156 -14.57 2.29 -4.55
C LEU A 156 -15.87 2.68 -5.22
N PRO A 157 -16.12 3.99 -5.41
CA PRO A 157 -17.33 4.42 -6.08
C PRO A 157 -17.31 4.05 -7.56
N SER A 158 -18.48 3.76 -8.10
CA SER A 158 -18.64 3.52 -9.54
C SER A 158 -19.00 4.82 -10.23
N VAL A 159 -18.19 5.23 -11.19
CA VAL A 159 -18.45 6.42 -11.99
C VAL A 159 -19.44 6.13 -13.11
N GLU A 160 -19.54 4.88 -13.51
CA GLU A 160 -20.35 4.48 -14.65
C GLU A 160 -21.85 4.55 -14.40
N GLU A 161 -22.28 4.27 -13.18
CA GLU A 161 -23.70 4.20 -12.88
C GLU A 161 -24.49 5.44 -13.22
N PRO A 162 -24.03 6.64 -12.83
CA PRO A 162 -24.80 7.85 -13.20
C PRO A 162 -24.84 8.06 -14.71
N VAL A 163 -23.75 7.72 -15.40
CA VAL A 163 -23.67 7.86 -16.86
C VAL A 163 -24.60 6.89 -17.52
N GLY A 164 -24.61 5.66 -17.07
CA GLY A 164 -25.51 4.66 -17.60
C GLY A 164 -26.95 5.03 -17.41
N GLY A 165 -27.27 5.61 -16.28
CA GLY A 165 -28.61 6.05 -15.98
C GLY A 165 -29.14 7.15 -16.87
N THR A 166 -28.24 7.88 -17.51
CA THR A 166 -28.64 9.00 -18.37
C THR A 166 -28.89 8.59 -19.81
N SER A 167 -28.44 7.46 -20.19
CA SER A 167 -28.57 7.00 -21.58
C SER A 167 -30.01 6.69 -21.96
#